data_897629d96a3a6bac94cfbc9646f95085
#
_entry.id   897629d96a3a6bac94cfbc9646f95085
#
_cell.length_a   1.000
_cell.length_b   1.000
_cell.length_c   1.000
_cell.angle_alpha   90.00
_cell.angle_beta   90.00
_cell.angle_gamma   90.00
#
_symmetry.space_group_name_H-M   'P 1'
#
loop_
_entity.id
_entity.type
_entity.pdbx_description
1 polymer ?
#
loop_
_entity_poly.entity_id
_entity_poly.type
_entity_poly.pdbx_seq_one_letter_code
_entity_poly.pdbx_strand_id
1 'polypeptide(L)'
;MGDRSVLESLKNTVFVESESTFQQFISAYESPQELGVDRFLVMIASMDQYPNQTRLIVDAGSALTFDLVLADGKHKGGLIMPGLGVLRRSFKQFSSDSKQLLLGQSANNTTDAW
;
A
#
# COMPACT_ATOMS: atom_id res chain seq x y z
N MET A 1 -7.41 0.73 -13.61
CA MET A 1 -7.93 -0.58 -13.66
C MET A 1 -8.41 -0.88 -15.02
N GLY A 2 -8.27 -2.04 -15.50
CA GLY A 2 -8.66 -2.37 -16.85
C GLY A 2 -10.15 -2.31 -17.10
N ASP A 3 -10.53 -2.49 -18.34
CA ASP A 3 -11.93 -2.51 -18.71
C ASP A 3 -12.55 -3.83 -18.23
N ARG A 4 -13.39 -3.72 -17.25
CA ARG A 4 -14.01 -4.88 -16.63
C ARG A 4 -14.92 -5.63 -17.56
N SER A 5 -15.51 -4.94 -18.54
CA SER A 5 -16.41 -5.60 -19.47
C SER A 5 -15.70 -6.63 -20.35
N VAL A 6 -14.44 -6.37 -20.66
CA VAL A 6 -13.64 -7.35 -21.43
C VAL A 6 -13.40 -8.60 -20.58
N LEU A 7 -13.08 -8.41 -19.31
CA LEU A 7 -12.83 -9.54 -18.41
C LEU A 7 -14.11 -10.32 -18.12
N GLU A 8 -15.23 -9.65 -18.03
CA GLU A 8 -16.51 -10.30 -17.80
C GLU A 8 -16.93 -11.21 -18.93
N SER A 9 -16.40 -11.02 -20.13
CA SER A 9 -16.69 -11.89 -21.26
C SER A 9 -15.96 -13.24 -21.16
N LEU A 10 -15.00 -13.37 -20.27
CA LEU A 10 -14.27 -14.62 -20.10
C LEU A 10 -15.06 -15.58 -19.23
N LYS A 11 -15.01 -16.87 -19.61
CA LYS A 11 -15.66 -17.90 -18.80
C LYS A 11 -14.86 -18.17 -17.54
N ASN A 12 -15.53 -18.54 -16.47
CA ASN A 12 -14.88 -18.89 -15.20
C ASN A 12 -14.09 -17.75 -14.57
N THR A 13 -14.53 -16.51 -14.84
CA THR A 13 -13.88 -15.34 -14.26
C THR A 13 -14.66 -14.93 -13.02
N VAL A 14 -13.93 -14.70 -11.93
CA VAL A 14 -14.50 -14.22 -10.68
C VAL A 14 -13.79 -12.93 -10.32
N PHE A 15 -14.57 -11.90 -10.01
CA PHE A 15 -14.01 -10.64 -9.54
C PHE A 15 -14.02 -10.64 -8.02
N VAL A 16 -12.85 -10.48 -7.43
CA VAL A 16 -12.72 -10.44 -5.97
C VAL A 16 -12.90 -9.02 -5.50
N GLU A 17 -13.67 -8.86 -4.46
CA GLU A 17 -13.91 -7.55 -3.84
C GLU A 17 -13.58 -7.63 -2.36
N SER A 18 -13.25 -6.48 -1.78
CA SER A 18 -13.02 -6.40 -0.35
C SER A 18 -14.33 -6.62 0.39
N GLU A 19 -14.26 -7.25 1.53
CA GLU A 19 -15.40 -7.51 2.38
C GLU A 19 -15.13 -6.96 3.77
N SER A 20 -16.17 -6.51 4.45
CA SER A 20 -16.03 -6.00 5.82
C SER A 20 -15.66 -7.11 6.78
N THR A 21 -16.13 -8.31 6.51
CA THR A 21 -15.78 -9.49 7.31
C THR A 21 -15.53 -10.65 6.37
N PHE A 22 -14.56 -11.48 6.71
CA PHE A 22 -14.26 -12.69 5.97
C PHE A 22 -13.63 -13.68 6.95
N GLN A 23 -14.32 -14.73 7.29
CA GLN A 23 -13.90 -15.66 8.34
C GLN A 23 -13.67 -14.86 9.64
N GLN A 24 -12.46 -14.86 10.18
CA GLN A 24 -12.17 -14.13 11.40
C GLN A 24 -11.77 -12.67 11.12
N PHE A 25 -11.54 -12.31 9.86
CA PHE A 25 -11.12 -10.96 9.50
C PHE A 25 -12.28 -9.98 9.70
N ILE A 26 -11.97 -8.85 10.33
CA ILE A 26 -12.91 -7.75 10.50
C ILE A 26 -12.18 -6.48 10.09
N SER A 27 -12.69 -5.81 9.05
CA SER A 27 -12.08 -4.59 8.53
C SER A 27 -12.18 -3.44 9.53
N ALA A 28 -11.18 -2.59 9.54
CA ALA A 28 -11.21 -1.36 10.34
C ALA A 28 -12.11 -0.30 9.72
N TYR A 29 -12.46 -0.43 8.45
CA TYR A 29 -13.24 0.56 7.73
C TYR A 29 -14.72 0.21 7.77
N GLU A 30 -15.57 1.25 7.81
CA GLU A 30 -17.02 1.03 7.85
C GLU A 30 -17.52 0.44 6.53
N SER A 31 -17.00 0.92 5.42
CA SER A 31 -17.41 0.48 4.11
C SER A 31 -16.32 -0.40 3.49
N PRO A 32 -16.68 -1.57 2.96
CA PRO A 32 -15.67 -2.45 2.37
C PRO A 32 -14.93 -1.81 1.20
N GLN A 33 -15.55 -0.88 0.49
CA GLN A 33 -14.89 -0.24 -0.64
C GLN A 33 -13.75 0.69 -0.23
N GLU A 34 -13.69 1.09 1.02
CA GLU A 34 -12.59 1.93 1.52
C GLU A 34 -11.29 1.16 1.59
N LEU A 35 -11.34 -0.16 1.62
CA LEU A 35 -10.14 -0.99 1.65
C LEU A 35 -9.89 -1.52 0.25
N GLY A 36 -8.75 -1.18 -0.32
CA GLY A 36 -8.38 -1.70 -1.63
C GLY A 36 -8.28 -3.23 -1.60
N VAL A 37 -8.70 -3.86 -2.67
CA VAL A 37 -8.76 -5.31 -2.75
C VAL A 37 -7.38 -5.96 -2.60
N ASP A 38 -6.33 -5.30 -3.06
CA ASP A 38 -4.99 -5.83 -2.94
C ASP A 38 -4.58 -5.97 -1.47
N ARG A 39 -4.86 -4.94 -0.68
CA ARG A 39 -4.57 -4.98 0.75
C ARG A 39 -5.42 -6.03 1.45
N PHE A 40 -6.70 -6.12 1.09
CA PHE A 40 -7.61 -7.12 1.64
C PHE A 40 -7.08 -8.53 1.41
N LEU A 41 -6.69 -8.84 0.18
CA LEU A 41 -6.20 -10.19 -0.15
C LEU A 41 -4.92 -10.54 0.59
N VAL A 42 -4.00 -9.59 0.72
CA VAL A 42 -2.75 -9.85 1.44
C VAL A 42 -3.02 -10.10 2.91
N MET A 43 -3.96 -9.36 3.49
CA MET A 43 -4.32 -9.58 4.90
C MET A 43 -4.95 -10.94 5.11
N ILE A 44 -5.85 -11.37 4.23
CA ILE A 44 -6.45 -12.70 4.32
C ILE A 44 -5.37 -13.78 4.19
N ALA A 45 -4.46 -13.63 3.22
CA ALA A 45 -3.38 -14.58 3.05
C ALA A 45 -2.47 -14.67 4.27
N SER A 46 -2.21 -13.52 4.91
CA SER A 46 -1.37 -13.50 6.10
C SER A 46 -2.02 -14.23 7.27
N MET A 47 -3.32 -14.16 7.37
CA MET A 47 -4.05 -14.88 8.41
C MET A 47 -4.00 -16.38 8.19
N ASP A 48 -4.01 -16.80 6.93
CA ASP A 48 -3.90 -18.22 6.60
C ASP A 48 -2.50 -18.76 6.88
N GLN A 49 -1.46 -18.00 6.51
CA GLN A 49 -0.09 -18.43 6.72
C GLN A 49 0.37 -18.33 8.16
N TYR A 50 -0.09 -17.33 8.89
CA TYR A 50 0.35 -17.07 10.26
C TYR A 50 -0.88 -16.94 11.17
N PRO A 51 -1.59 -18.04 11.41
CA PRO A 51 -2.80 -17.99 12.21
C PRO A 51 -2.54 -17.64 13.67
N ASN A 52 -3.50 -16.96 14.28
CA ASN A 52 -3.48 -16.65 15.72
C ASN A 52 -2.30 -15.78 16.15
N GLN A 53 -1.78 -14.97 15.25
CA GLN A 53 -0.67 -14.06 15.56
C GLN A 53 -1.05 -12.65 15.15
N THR A 54 -0.55 -11.67 15.85
CA THR A 54 -0.66 -10.28 15.42
C THR A 54 0.32 -10.08 14.27
N ARG A 55 -0.13 -9.44 13.20
CA ARG A 55 0.65 -9.30 11.99
C ARG A 55 0.72 -7.85 11.57
N LEU A 56 1.92 -7.40 11.28
CA LEU A 56 2.13 -6.14 10.58
C LEU A 56 2.51 -6.51 9.15
N ILE A 57 1.69 -6.11 8.21
CA ILE A 57 1.88 -6.45 6.81
C ILE A 57 2.43 -5.23 6.11
N VAL A 58 3.58 -5.39 5.46
CA VAL A 58 4.21 -4.33 4.69
C VAL A 58 4.29 -4.81 3.25
N ASP A 59 3.66 -4.06 2.38
CA ASP A 59 3.67 -4.38 0.95
C ASP A 59 4.37 -3.24 0.21
N ALA A 60 5.52 -3.55 -0.36
CA ALA A 60 6.34 -2.57 -1.05
C ALA A 60 6.20 -2.78 -2.56
N GLY A 61 5.30 -2.05 -3.16
CA GLY A 61 5.08 -2.11 -4.60
C GLY A 61 5.06 -0.71 -5.19
N SER A 62 4.18 -0.46 -6.13
CA SER A 62 3.99 0.88 -6.68
C SER A 62 3.54 1.85 -5.60
N ALA A 63 2.85 1.35 -4.61
CA ALA A 63 2.61 2.04 -3.35
C ALA A 63 3.23 1.23 -2.23
N LEU A 64 3.49 1.86 -1.12
CA LEU A 64 3.99 1.21 0.08
C LEU A 64 2.85 1.23 1.09
N THR A 65 2.43 0.06 1.52
CA THR A 65 1.29 -0.05 2.44
C THR A 65 1.70 -0.75 3.72
N PHE A 66 1.05 -0.35 4.80
CA PHE A 66 1.23 -0.97 6.12
C PHE A 66 -0.16 -1.28 6.66
N ASP A 67 -0.36 -2.48 7.13
CA ASP A 67 -1.63 -2.88 7.74
C ASP A 67 -1.38 -3.72 8.98
N LEU A 68 -2.13 -3.43 10.03
CA LEU A 68 -2.02 -4.17 11.28
C LEU A 68 -3.27 -5.03 11.47
N VAL A 69 -3.07 -6.33 11.60
CA VAL A 69 -4.14 -7.28 11.85
C VAL A 69 -3.83 -8.03 13.13
N LEU A 70 -4.71 -7.93 14.10
CA LEU A 70 -4.50 -8.56 15.39
C LEU A 70 -4.70 -10.08 15.31
N ALA A 71 -4.27 -10.77 16.33
CA ALA A 71 -4.34 -12.23 16.38
C ALA A 71 -5.76 -12.77 16.19
N ASP A 72 -6.76 -12.02 16.65
CA ASP A 72 -8.16 -12.42 16.51
C ASP A 72 -8.77 -12.08 15.15
N GLY A 73 -8.00 -11.47 14.25
CA GLY A 73 -8.48 -11.12 12.92
C GLY A 73 -8.94 -9.69 12.76
N LYS A 74 -8.87 -8.88 13.80
CA LYS A 74 -9.31 -7.49 13.70
C LYS A 74 -8.25 -6.66 13.00
N HIS A 75 -8.63 -6.05 11.89
CA HIS A 75 -7.80 -5.09 11.19
C HIS A 75 -7.88 -3.75 11.92
N LYS A 76 -6.75 -3.22 12.31
CA LYS A 76 -6.71 -1.99 13.09
C LYS A 76 -6.45 -0.74 12.26
N GLY A 77 -6.38 -0.90 10.95
CA GLY A 77 -6.12 0.19 10.03
C GLY A 77 -4.76 0.06 9.39
N GLY A 78 -4.44 1.00 8.56
CA GLY A 78 -3.18 0.97 7.84
C GLY A 78 -2.83 2.32 7.27
N LEU A 79 -1.71 2.36 6.57
CA LEU A 79 -1.21 3.55 5.90
C LEU A 79 -0.88 3.19 4.47
N ILE A 80 -1.09 4.13 3.58
CA ILE A 80 -0.67 4.02 2.20
C ILE A 80 0.24 5.20 1.90
N MET A 81 1.39 4.91 1.33
CA MET A 81 2.38 5.91 0.98
C MET A 81 2.80 5.71 -0.46
N PRO A 82 3.37 6.74 -1.09
CA PRO A 82 4.00 6.54 -2.39
C PRO A 82 5.06 5.45 -2.30
N GLY A 83 5.22 4.69 -3.36
CA GLY A 83 6.24 3.65 -3.39
C GLY A 83 7.65 4.20 -3.27
N LEU A 84 8.59 3.34 -2.91
CA LEU A 84 9.97 3.77 -2.67
C LEU A 84 10.59 4.45 -3.89
N GLY A 85 10.31 3.97 -5.09
CA GLY A 85 10.80 4.61 -6.30
C GLY A 85 10.27 6.01 -6.50
N VAL A 86 8.99 6.22 -6.20
CA VAL A 86 8.37 7.54 -6.29
C VAL A 86 8.98 8.47 -5.26
N LEU A 87 9.17 7.99 -4.03
CA LEU A 87 9.78 8.79 -2.98
C LEU A 87 11.19 9.21 -3.35
N ARG A 88 11.99 8.29 -3.88
CA ARG A 88 13.36 8.62 -4.29
C ARG A 88 13.36 9.69 -5.37
N ARG A 89 12.51 9.56 -6.36
CA ARG A 89 12.44 10.57 -7.43
C ARG A 89 12.00 11.92 -6.88
N SER A 90 11.06 11.93 -5.97
CA SER A 90 10.57 13.16 -5.34
C SER A 90 11.67 13.84 -4.54
N PHE A 91 12.46 13.09 -3.78
CA PHE A 91 13.55 13.65 -3.02
C PHE A 91 14.68 14.16 -3.92
N LYS A 92 14.96 13.47 -4.99
CA LYS A 92 15.95 13.95 -5.95
C LYS A 92 15.51 15.27 -6.60
N GLN A 93 14.25 15.37 -6.95
CA GLN A 93 13.69 16.58 -7.54
C GLN A 93 13.75 17.73 -6.53
N PHE A 94 13.38 17.48 -5.28
CA PHE A 94 13.47 18.46 -4.24
C PHE A 94 14.90 18.94 -4.03
N SER A 95 15.85 18.04 -4.04
CA SER A 95 17.26 18.37 -3.88
C SER A 95 17.76 19.25 -5.03
N SER A 96 17.39 18.94 -6.26
CA SER A 96 17.75 19.76 -7.41
C SER A 96 17.16 21.16 -7.32
N ASP A 97 15.91 21.26 -6.96
CA ASP A 97 15.23 22.54 -6.82
C ASP A 97 15.85 23.36 -5.72
N SER A 98 16.21 22.73 -4.61
CA SER A 98 16.89 23.41 -3.52
C SER A 98 18.24 23.96 -3.94
N LYS A 99 18.98 23.22 -4.71
CA LYS A 99 20.27 23.69 -5.22
C LYS A 99 20.09 24.90 -6.11
N GLN A 100 19.06 24.91 -6.93
CA GLN A 100 18.79 26.06 -7.78
C GLN A 100 18.33 27.27 -6.98
N LEU A 101 17.57 27.06 -5.94
CA LEU A 101 17.11 28.14 -5.09
C LEU A 101 18.27 28.76 -4.33
N LEU A 102 19.31 27.99 -4.07
CA LEU A 102 20.49 28.49 -3.38
C LEU A 102 21.55 28.96 -4.35
N LEU A 103 21.13 29.33 -5.53
CA LEU A 103 22.04 29.74 -6.56
C LEU A 103 22.98 30.81 -6.06
N GLY A 104 24.21 30.68 -6.30
CA GLY A 104 25.19 31.65 -5.84
C GLY A 104 25.71 31.38 -4.47
N GLN A 105 25.11 30.52 -3.73
CA GLN A 105 25.68 30.20 -2.46
C GLN A 105 26.47 28.97 -2.63
N SER A 106 27.43 28.95 -1.97
CA SER A 106 28.27 27.84 -2.20
C SER A 106 27.83 26.74 -1.44
N ALA A 107 27.00 26.46 -1.39
CA ALA A 107 26.59 25.51 -0.63
C ALA A 107 26.98 24.24 -0.86
N ASN A 108 27.11 23.86 -1.38
CA ASN A 108 27.61 22.79 -1.56
C ASN A 108 27.29 21.62 -1.16
N ASN A 109 27.32 21.15 -0.92
CA ASN A 109 27.28 20.05 -0.52
C ASN A 109 26.33 19.30 -0.24
N THR A 110 25.65 19.24 -0.51
CA THR A 110 24.72 18.53 -0.20
C THR A 110 24.77 17.31 -0.74
N THR A 111 24.40 16.48 -0.51
CA THR A 111 24.50 15.35 -0.74
C THR A 111 23.71 14.73 -1.66
N ASP A 112 24.06 13.92 -2.31
CA ASP A 112 23.37 13.13 -3.21
C ASP A 112 23.25 11.73 -2.72
N ALA A 113 23.06 11.58 -1.51
CA ALA A 113 23.05 10.28 -0.90
C ALA A 113 21.86 9.42 -1.30
N TRP A 114 21.05 9.87 -2.10
CA TRP A 114 19.91 9.09 -2.56
C TRP A 114 20.28 8.30 -3.81
#